data_520333994c48174c2948a89c5dc8da63
#
_entry.id   520333994c48174c2948a89c5dc8da63
#
_cell.length_a   1.000
_cell.length_b   1.000
_cell.length_c   1.000
_cell.angle_alpha   90.00
_cell.angle_beta   90.00
_cell.angle_gamma   90.00
#
_symmetry.space_group_name_H-M   'P 1'
#
loop_
_entity.id
_entity.type
_entity.pdbx_description
1 polymer ?
#
loop_
_entity_poly.entity_id
_entity_poly.type
_entity_poly.pdbx_seq_one_letter_code
_entity_poly.pdbx_strand_id
1 'polypeptide(L)'
;MTLINIQNPHIGTGLDLPEAVKLTTEIEALGHLYAKCPKADKTPLHAIDTDAAHIGIGALYVKDERTRMGLGSFKALGAASVIATIAQDRAKNDGFEDILSDMTFVTASAGNHGLSVVA
;
A
#
# COMPACT_ATOMS: atom_id res chain seq x y z
N MET A 1 -20.62 2.16 -27.78
CA MET A 1 -19.71 2.92 -26.90
C MET A 1 -18.39 3.05 -27.66
N THR A 2 -17.96 4.26 -27.98
CA THR A 2 -16.73 4.47 -28.76
C THR A 2 -15.57 4.55 -27.76
N LEU A 3 -14.62 3.62 -27.84
CA LEU A 3 -13.38 3.69 -27.07
C LEU A 3 -12.50 4.79 -27.67
N ILE A 4 -12.18 5.79 -26.87
CA ILE A 4 -11.20 6.83 -27.23
C ILE A 4 -9.84 6.33 -26.74
N ASN A 5 -8.96 5.99 -27.69
CA ASN A 5 -7.57 5.68 -27.37
C ASN A 5 -6.75 6.97 -27.38
N ILE A 6 -6.30 7.39 -26.21
CA ILE A 6 -5.41 8.55 -26.08
C ILE A 6 -3.99 8.00 -25.88
N GLN A 7 -3.13 8.27 -26.87
CA GLN A 7 -1.71 7.94 -26.73
C GLN A 7 -1.08 8.79 -25.62
N ASN A 8 -0.38 8.13 -24.70
CA ASN A 8 0.41 8.84 -23.71
C ASN A 8 1.72 9.32 -24.37
N PRO A 9 1.92 10.64 -24.56
CA PRO A 9 3.13 11.17 -25.18
C PRO A 9 4.40 10.96 -24.32
N HIS A 10 4.24 10.53 -23.08
CA HIS A 10 5.32 10.31 -22.12
C HIS A 10 5.70 8.83 -21.93
N ILE A 11 5.19 7.94 -22.80
CA ILE A 11 5.62 6.54 -22.78
C ILE A 11 7.13 6.44 -22.97
N GLY A 12 7.82 5.83 -21.99
CA GLY A 12 9.26 5.60 -22.04
C GLY A 12 10.15 6.81 -21.70
N THR A 13 9.57 7.99 -21.42
CA THR A 13 10.37 9.17 -21.01
C THR A 13 10.76 9.15 -19.52
N GLY A 14 10.10 8.33 -18.71
CA GLY A 14 10.29 8.31 -17.26
C GLY A 14 9.77 9.57 -16.56
N LEU A 15 9.90 9.59 -15.24
CA LEU A 15 9.66 10.77 -14.42
C LEU A 15 11.01 11.26 -13.90
N ASP A 16 11.44 12.44 -14.35
CA ASP A 16 12.61 13.12 -13.78
C ASP A 16 12.15 13.92 -12.56
N LEU A 17 12.15 13.24 -11.41
CA LEU A 17 11.76 13.84 -10.14
C LEU A 17 12.99 14.37 -9.41
N PRO A 18 12.90 15.57 -8.79
CA PRO A 18 13.93 16.03 -7.86
C PRO A 18 14.20 14.98 -6.78
N GLU A 19 15.46 14.87 -6.29
CA GLU A 19 15.85 13.89 -5.28
C GLU A 19 14.93 13.92 -4.04
N ALA A 20 14.51 15.13 -3.63
CA ALA A 20 13.65 15.31 -2.46
C ALA A 20 12.22 14.72 -2.61
N VAL A 21 11.80 14.39 -3.83
CA VAL A 21 10.48 13.80 -4.10
C VAL A 21 10.57 12.40 -4.72
N LYS A 22 11.77 11.81 -4.78
CA LYS A 22 11.93 10.42 -5.19
C LYS A 22 11.21 9.50 -4.22
N LEU A 23 10.41 8.60 -4.79
CA LEU A 23 9.74 7.57 -4.00
C LEU A 23 10.77 6.58 -3.49
N THR A 24 10.69 6.24 -2.21
CA THR A 24 11.52 5.15 -1.67
C THR A 24 11.10 3.81 -2.26
N THR A 25 12.09 3.00 -2.60
CA THR A 25 11.91 1.60 -3.01
C THR A 25 12.42 0.62 -1.94
N GLU A 26 12.82 1.14 -0.78
CA GLU A 26 13.31 0.32 0.34
C GLU A 26 12.15 -0.40 1.01
N ILE A 27 11.86 -1.61 0.55
CA ILE A 27 10.76 -2.44 1.04
C ILE A 27 11.20 -3.44 2.12
N GLU A 28 12.49 -3.65 2.32
CA GLU A 28 12.98 -4.66 3.28
C GLU A 28 12.60 -4.32 4.73
N ALA A 29 12.81 -3.09 5.15
CA ALA A 29 12.44 -2.65 6.50
C ALA A 29 10.93 -2.80 6.74
N LEU A 30 10.10 -2.43 5.75
CA LEU A 30 8.65 -2.62 5.81
C LEU A 30 8.28 -4.11 5.81
N GLY A 31 8.98 -4.95 5.05
CA GLY A 31 8.78 -6.39 5.05
C GLY A 31 8.99 -7.01 6.42
N HIS A 32 10.04 -6.62 7.13
CA HIS A 32 10.30 -7.06 8.51
C HIS A 32 9.23 -6.58 9.49
N LEU A 33 8.73 -5.36 9.30
CA LEU A 33 7.67 -4.81 10.13
C LEU A 33 6.36 -5.58 9.96
N TYR A 34 5.96 -5.83 8.70
CA TYR A 34 4.76 -6.59 8.40
C TYR A 34 4.85 -8.06 8.81
N ALA A 35 6.03 -8.66 8.76
CA ALA A 35 6.23 -10.03 9.25
C ALA A 35 5.92 -10.20 10.74
N LYS A 36 5.96 -9.13 11.51
CA LYS A 36 5.58 -9.11 12.94
C LYS A 36 4.09 -8.83 13.17
N CYS A 37 3.36 -8.41 12.16
CA CYS A 37 1.93 -8.08 12.28
C CYS A 37 1.07 -9.30 11.93
N PRO A 38 0.32 -9.87 12.88
CA PRO A 38 -0.49 -11.07 12.65
C PRO A 38 -1.62 -10.87 11.64
N LYS A 39 -1.96 -9.64 11.29
CA LYS A 39 -2.99 -9.28 10.30
C LYS A 39 -2.43 -8.89 8.94
N ALA A 40 -1.11 -8.85 8.78
CA ALA A 40 -0.46 -8.46 7.52
C ALA A 40 -0.22 -9.65 6.57
N ASP A 41 -1.17 -10.55 6.47
CA ASP A 41 -1.11 -11.71 5.60
C ASP A 41 -1.01 -11.34 4.11
N LYS A 42 -0.45 -12.27 3.33
CA LYS A 42 -0.42 -12.15 1.89
C LYS A 42 -1.82 -12.25 1.32
N THR A 43 -2.17 -11.31 0.45
CA THR A 43 -3.42 -11.35 -0.30
C THR A 43 -3.26 -12.05 -1.65
N PRO A 44 -4.32 -12.66 -2.21
CA PRO A 44 -4.23 -13.39 -3.47
C PRO A 44 -3.84 -12.53 -4.66
N LEU A 45 -3.13 -13.13 -5.61
CA LEU A 45 -2.90 -12.60 -6.95
C LEU A 45 -3.50 -13.60 -7.94
N HIS A 46 -4.51 -13.17 -8.68
CA HIS A 46 -5.23 -14.00 -9.63
C HIS A 46 -4.77 -13.70 -11.07
N ALA A 47 -4.43 -14.74 -11.83
CA ALA A 47 -4.29 -14.65 -13.28
C ALA A 47 -5.68 -14.77 -13.92
N ILE A 48 -6.03 -13.84 -14.79
CA ILE A 48 -7.35 -13.78 -15.49
C ILE A 48 -7.10 -13.98 -16.99
N ASP A 49 -6.71 -15.20 -17.34
CA ASP A 49 -6.27 -15.55 -18.70
C ASP A 49 -7.39 -15.39 -19.74
N THR A 50 -8.64 -15.74 -19.36
CA THR A 50 -9.79 -15.59 -20.25
C THR A 50 -10.04 -14.16 -20.66
N ASP A 51 -9.98 -13.23 -19.69
CA ASP A 51 -10.19 -11.81 -19.96
C ASP A 51 -8.99 -11.22 -20.72
N ALA A 52 -7.77 -11.64 -20.40
CA ALA A 52 -6.57 -11.26 -21.13
C ALA A 52 -6.67 -11.63 -22.61
N ALA A 53 -7.08 -12.86 -22.92
CA ALA A 53 -7.31 -13.34 -24.28
C ALA A 53 -8.43 -12.54 -25.00
N HIS A 54 -9.53 -12.26 -24.29
CA HIS A 54 -10.67 -11.53 -24.85
C HIS A 54 -10.32 -10.09 -25.26
N ILE A 55 -9.48 -9.41 -24.46
CA ILE A 55 -9.03 -8.03 -24.76
C ILE A 55 -7.71 -7.95 -25.55
N GLY A 56 -7.11 -9.09 -25.90
CA GLY A 56 -5.94 -9.19 -26.77
C GLY A 56 -4.63 -8.74 -26.12
N ILE A 57 -4.48 -8.93 -24.79
CA ILE A 57 -3.21 -8.66 -24.08
C ILE A 57 -2.53 -9.95 -23.66
N GLY A 58 -1.20 -9.89 -23.43
CA GLY A 58 -0.41 -11.07 -23.08
C GLY A 58 -0.72 -11.71 -21.72
N ALA A 59 -1.10 -10.90 -20.72
CA ALA A 59 -1.49 -11.37 -19.41
C ALA A 59 -2.28 -10.29 -18.65
N LEU A 60 -3.17 -10.73 -17.77
CA LEU A 60 -3.92 -9.87 -16.84
C LEU A 60 -3.84 -10.47 -15.44
N TYR A 61 -3.39 -9.69 -14.49
CA TYR A 61 -3.33 -10.09 -13.08
C TYR A 61 -4.15 -9.14 -12.22
N VAL A 62 -4.94 -9.71 -11.30
CA VAL A 62 -5.72 -8.95 -10.32
C VAL A 62 -5.21 -9.26 -8.92
N LYS A 63 -4.71 -8.24 -8.23
CA LYS A 63 -4.33 -8.31 -6.82
C LYS A 63 -5.57 -8.09 -5.97
N ASP A 64 -6.01 -9.12 -5.25
CA ASP A 64 -7.23 -9.07 -4.44
C ASP A 64 -6.94 -8.57 -3.02
N GLU A 65 -7.22 -7.32 -2.78
CA GLU A 65 -7.00 -6.67 -1.50
C GLU A 65 -8.22 -6.65 -0.56
N ARG A 66 -9.29 -7.39 -0.88
CA ARG A 66 -10.54 -7.41 -0.08
C ARG A 66 -10.34 -7.89 1.36
N THR A 67 -9.31 -8.67 1.62
CA THR A 67 -9.00 -9.19 2.96
C THR A 67 -7.83 -8.47 3.64
N ARG A 68 -7.24 -7.48 2.97
CA ARG A 68 -6.04 -6.79 3.49
C ARG A 68 -6.27 -6.24 4.88
N MET A 69 -5.58 -6.81 5.89
CA MET A 69 -5.59 -6.39 7.30
C MET A 69 -7.00 -6.23 7.90
N GLY A 70 -8.01 -6.91 7.31
CA GLY A 70 -9.41 -6.77 7.69
C GLY A 70 -10.08 -5.45 7.24
N LEU A 71 -9.36 -4.57 6.55
CA LEU A 71 -9.85 -3.26 6.10
C LEU A 71 -10.23 -3.22 4.61
N GLY A 72 -9.94 -4.28 3.86
CA GLY A 72 -10.37 -4.43 2.47
C GLY A 72 -9.70 -3.47 1.48
N SER A 73 -8.52 -2.93 1.81
CA SER A 73 -7.81 -1.99 0.95
C SER A 73 -6.30 -2.03 1.16
N PHE A 74 -5.53 -1.95 0.06
CA PHE A 74 -4.07 -1.80 0.12
C PHE A 74 -3.62 -0.54 0.90
N LYS A 75 -4.46 0.46 1.04
CA LYS A 75 -4.17 1.69 1.80
C LYS A 75 -3.90 1.41 3.28
N ALA A 76 -4.39 0.29 3.80
CA ALA A 76 -4.07 -0.18 5.14
C ALA A 76 -2.56 -0.32 5.37
N LEU A 77 -1.82 -0.79 4.37
CA LEU A 77 -0.37 -0.95 4.47
C LEU A 77 0.34 0.38 4.71
N GLY A 78 -0.03 1.45 3.96
CA GLY A 78 0.63 2.75 4.09
C GLY A 78 0.46 3.36 5.49
N ALA A 79 -0.75 3.41 6.02
CA ALA A 79 -1.00 3.96 7.35
C ALA A 79 -0.34 3.10 8.44
N ALA A 80 -0.50 1.79 8.38
CA ALA A 80 0.10 0.87 9.34
C ALA A 80 1.63 0.96 9.36
N SER A 81 2.29 1.10 8.19
CA SER A 81 3.75 1.23 8.13
C SER A 81 4.25 2.48 8.83
N VAL A 82 3.60 3.62 8.60
CA VAL A 82 4.00 4.89 9.22
C VAL A 82 3.84 4.82 10.73
N ILE A 83 2.68 4.39 11.21
CA ILE A 83 2.39 4.29 12.65
C ILE A 83 3.36 3.30 13.32
N ALA A 84 3.59 2.15 12.71
CA ALA A 84 4.47 1.14 13.25
C ALA A 84 5.95 1.55 13.24
N THR A 85 6.39 2.33 12.23
CA THR A 85 7.74 2.91 12.22
C THR A 85 7.91 3.91 13.36
N ILE A 86 6.93 4.80 13.59
CA ILE A 86 6.96 5.73 14.71
C ILE A 86 7.02 4.99 16.05
N ALA A 87 6.22 3.93 16.20
CA ALA A 87 6.24 3.11 17.41
C ALA A 87 7.61 2.43 17.60
N GLN A 88 8.19 1.89 16.54
CA GLN A 88 9.50 1.25 16.58
C GLN A 88 10.62 2.23 16.96
N ASP A 89 10.61 3.44 16.41
CA ASP A 89 11.59 4.48 16.72
C ASP A 89 11.51 4.93 18.19
N ARG A 90 10.30 4.91 18.78
CA ARG A 90 10.08 5.24 20.18
C ARG A 90 10.41 4.09 21.13
N ALA A 91 10.14 2.86 20.72
CA ALA A 91 10.27 1.69 21.58
C ALA A 91 11.69 1.42 22.07
N LYS A 92 12.70 1.84 21.32
CA LYS A 92 14.13 1.65 21.56
C LYS A 92 14.52 0.30 22.19
N ASN A 93 14.05 -0.06 23.37
CA ASN A 93 14.23 -1.34 24.06
C ASN A 93 13.08 -1.67 25.01
N ASP A 94 12.12 -0.78 25.19
CA ASP A 94 10.94 -0.99 26.03
C ASP A 94 9.78 -1.43 25.16
N GLY A 95 8.99 -2.38 25.53
CA GLY A 95 7.91 -2.95 24.71
C GLY A 95 7.02 -1.93 23.98
N PHE A 96 6.08 -2.42 23.17
CA PHE A 96 5.20 -1.57 22.35
C PHE A 96 3.93 -1.11 23.10
N GLU A 97 3.71 -1.53 24.35
CA GLU A 97 2.54 -1.14 25.12
C GLU A 97 2.55 0.37 25.41
N ASP A 98 1.46 1.03 25.11
CA ASP A 98 1.21 2.47 25.35
C ASP A 98 2.21 3.46 24.73
N ILE A 99 3.11 3.00 23.87
CA ILE A 99 4.21 3.82 23.34
C ILE A 99 3.75 5.02 22.49
N LEU A 100 2.52 4.97 21.98
CA LEU A 100 1.87 6.04 21.20
C LEU A 100 0.71 6.70 21.93
N SER A 101 0.53 6.43 23.22
CA SER A 101 -0.62 6.93 24.01
C SER A 101 -0.68 8.46 24.13
N ASP A 102 0.45 9.14 23.95
CA ASP A 102 0.58 10.59 23.93
C ASP A 102 0.34 11.20 22.54
N MET A 103 0.12 10.38 21.49
CA MET A 103 -0.02 10.84 20.12
C MET A 103 -1.48 10.84 19.66
N THR A 104 -1.80 11.81 18.82
CA THR A 104 -3.07 11.86 18.10
C THR A 104 -2.79 11.83 16.60
N PHE A 105 -3.31 10.83 15.91
CA PHE A 105 -3.23 10.74 14.45
C PHE A 105 -4.43 11.39 13.81
N VAL A 106 -4.19 12.27 12.85
CA VAL A 106 -5.23 13.03 12.14
C VAL A 106 -5.12 12.74 10.64
N THR A 107 -6.26 12.51 10.01
CA THR A 107 -6.34 12.30 8.56
C THR A 107 -7.55 13.05 7.97
N ALA A 108 -7.40 13.59 6.78
CA ALA A 108 -8.44 14.28 6.03
C ALA A 108 -9.04 13.41 4.92
N SER A 109 -9.40 12.16 5.25
CA SER A 109 -9.98 11.22 4.30
C SER A 109 -11.20 10.53 4.87
N ALA A 110 -12.33 10.58 4.14
CA ALA A 110 -13.55 9.85 4.47
C ALA A 110 -13.56 8.40 3.93
N GLY A 111 -12.52 8.00 3.20
CA GLY A 111 -12.44 6.69 2.55
C GLY A 111 -11.46 5.73 3.27
N ASN A 112 -11.02 4.73 2.52
CA ASN A 112 -10.16 3.65 3.02
C ASN A 112 -8.85 4.14 3.68
N HIS A 113 -8.33 5.30 3.30
CA HIS A 113 -7.15 5.86 3.95
C HIS A 113 -7.49 6.33 5.38
N GLY A 114 -8.60 7.06 5.54
CA GLY A 114 -9.06 7.47 6.88
C GLY A 114 -9.33 6.26 7.78
N LEU A 115 -10.03 5.25 7.26
CA LEU A 115 -10.27 4.00 7.98
C LEU A 115 -8.96 3.32 8.41
N SER A 116 -7.93 3.36 7.57
CA SER A 116 -6.63 2.74 7.87
C SER A 116 -5.83 3.47 8.95
N VAL A 117 -6.15 4.72 9.24
CA VAL A 117 -5.49 5.50 10.31
C VAL A 117 -6.16 5.27 11.67
N VAL A 118 -7.46 4.98 11.69
CA VAL A 118 -8.25 4.84 12.94
C VAL A 118 -8.44 3.39 13.41
N ALA A 119 -8.08 2.41 12.58
CA ALA A 119 -8.20 0.98 12.90
C ALA A 119 -6.99 0.43 13.66
#